data_8067a8853a183873d46ad2875acc8d8f
#
_entry.id   8067a8853a183873d46ad2875acc8d8f
#
_cell.length_a   1.000
_cell.length_b   1.000
_cell.length_c   1.000
_cell.angle_alpha   90.00
_cell.angle_beta   90.00
_cell.angle_gamma   90.00
#
_symmetry.space_group_name_H-M   'P 1'
#
loop_
_entity.id
_entity.type
_entity.pdbx_description
1 polymer ?
#
loop_
_entity_poly.entity_id
_entity_poly.type
_entity_poly.pdbx_seq_one_letter_code
_entity_poly.pdbx_strand_id
1 'polypeptide(L)'
;EVCGTHGTTAALALLNDAVKKGGVMASSSVGGLSGAFIPVSEDEGMIAAARSGVLTLDKLEAMTCVCSVGLDMIAVPGDTSAETISAIIADEAAVGMVNSKTTAVRLIPAPGKTVGDEVSFGGLLGAAPIMPVHPESSADFIARGGRIPAPMQSLKN
;
A
#
# COMPACT_ATOMS: atom_id res chain seq x y z
N GLU A 1 -20.65 2.86 1.17
CA GLU A 1 -19.50 3.61 0.68
C GLU A 1 -18.42 2.62 0.23
N VAL A 2 -17.59 3.01 -0.74
CA VAL A 2 -16.59 2.13 -1.34
C VAL A 2 -15.19 2.63 -1.00
N CYS A 3 -14.31 1.74 -0.55
CA CYS A 3 -12.89 2.03 -0.30
C CYS A 3 -12.24 2.52 -1.60
N GLY A 4 -11.43 3.57 -1.51
CA GLY A 4 -10.79 4.22 -2.65
C GLY A 4 -11.46 5.54 -3.05
N THR A 5 -12.74 5.76 -2.73
CA THR A 5 -13.40 7.05 -2.97
C THR A 5 -12.78 8.17 -2.15
N HIS A 6 -13.07 9.42 -2.53
CA HIS A 6 -12.64 10.58 -1.76
C HIS A 6 -13.14 10.50 -0.31
N GLY A 7 -12.27 10.78 0.65
CA GLY A 7 -12.54 10.62 2.08
C GLY A 7 -11.98 9.33 2.69
N THR A 8 -11.64 8.31 1.89
CA THR A 8 -11.08 7.03 2.39
C THR A 8 -9.81 7.23 3.21
N THR A 9 -8.87 8.06 2.74
CA THR A 9 -7.62 8.33 3.49
C THR A 9 -7.90 9.00 4.84
N ALA A 10 -8.85 9.93 4.88
CA ALA A 10 -9.27 10.59 6.14
C ALA A 10 -9.94 9.60 7.10
N ALA A 11 -10.82 8.74 6.60
CA ALA A 11 -11.46 7.70 7.40
C ALA A 11 -10.43 6.70 7.96
N LEU A 12 -9.45 6.29 7.13
CA LEU A 12 -8.37 5.41 7.57
C LEU A 12 -7.50 6.06 8.65
N ALA A 13 -7.20 7.35 8.54
CA ALA A 13 -6.47 8.09 9.58
C ALA A 13 -7.18 8.02 10.92
N LEU A 14 -8.49 8.27 10.91
CA LEU A 14 -9.34 8.18 12.13
C LEU A 14 -9.32 6.75 12.70
N LEU A 15 -9.54 5.74 11.87
CA LEU A 15 -9.55 4.34 12.31
C LEU A 15 -8.20 3.92 12.86
N ASN A 16 -7.11 4.28 12.18
CA ASN A 16 -5.76 3.94 12.62
C ASN A 16 -5.40 4.58 13.96
N ASP A 17 -5.80 5.85 14.17
CA ASP A 17 -5.63 6.54 15.44
C ASP A 17 -6.42 5.83 16.57
N ALA A 18 -7.67 5.49 16.32
CA ALA A 18 -8.51 4.79 17.28
C ALA A 18 -7.95 3.40 17.65
N VAL A 19 -7.50 2.62 16.68
CA VAL A 19 -6.91 1.30 16.92
C VAL A 19 -5.60 1.41 17.71
N LYS A 20 -4.74 2.38 17.39
CA LYS A 20 -3.47 2.60 18.13
C LYS A 20 -3.71 3.03 19.56
N LYS A 21 -4.63 3.97 19.80
CA LYS A 21 -5.02 4.40 21.14
C LYS A 21 -5.61 3.26 21.95
N GLY A 22 -6.52 2.48 21.36
CA GLY A 22 -7.09 1.29 21.97
C GLY A 22 -6.06 0.27 22.38
N GLY A 23 -5.09 -0.01 21.52
CA GLY A 23 -3.96 -0.92 21.81
C GLY A 23 -3.10 -0.46 22.99
N VAL A 24 -2.75 0.82 23.04
CA VAL A 24 -1.98 1.41 24.16
C VAL A 24 -2.76 1.35 25.47
N MET A 25 -4.06 1.58 25.43
CA MET A 25 -4.91 1.53 26.63
C MET A 25 -5.19 0.12 27.13
N ALA A 26 -5.20 -0.85 26.21
CA ALA A 26 -5.53 -2.25 26.53
C ALA A 26 -4.31 -3.06 27.01
N SER A 27 -3.10 -2.57 26.83
CA SER A 27 -1.87 -3.31 27.10
C SER A 27 -0.83 -2.45 27.80
N SER A 28 -0.15 -3.03 28.79
CA SER A 28 1.01 -2.40 29.45
C SER A 28 2.27 -2.38 28.58
N SER A 29 2.28 -3.14 27.49
CA SER A 29 3.41 -3.23 26.57
C SER A 29 2.88 -3.43 25.16
N VAL A 30 3.16 -2.50 24.27
CA VAL A 30 2.78 -2.57 22.86
C VAL A 30 4.04 -2.74 22.03
N GLY A 31 4.09 -3.82 21.27
CA GLY A 31 5.19 -4.11 20.34
C GLY A 31 4.67 -4.40 18.95
N GLY A 32 5.55 -4.28 17.97
CA GLY A 32 5.27 -4.63 16.60
C GLY A 32 4.35 -3.63 15.86
N LEU A 33 3.65 -4.14 14.88
CA LEU A 33 2.78 -3.37 13.99
C LEU A 33 1.36 -3.32 14.58
N SER A 34 1.08 -2.28 15.37
CA SER A 34 -0.25 -2.03 15.89
C SER A 34 -0.94 -0.91 15.11
N GLY A 35 -2.16 -1.15 14.65
CA GLY A 35 -2.94 -0.19 13.89
C GLY A 35 -3.71 -0.82 12.75
N ALA A 36 -4.27 -0.03 11.87
CA ALA A 36 -5.03 -0.49 10.73
C ALA A 36 -4.12 -0.95 9.58
N PHE A 37 -4.39 -2.14 9.05
CA PHE A 37 -3.77 -2.72 7.87
C PHE A 37 -4.74 -2.64 6.69
N ILE A 38 -4.18 -2.63 5.48
CA ILE A 38 -4.95 -2.48 4.24
C ILE A 38 -4.59 -3.54 3.19
N PRO A 39 -4.53 -4.84 3.52
CA PRO A 39 -4.26 -5.87 2.53
C PRO A 39 -5.42 -5.97 1.53
N VAL A 40 -5.10 -6.02 0.24
CA VAL A 40 -6.14 -6.02 -0.80
C VAL A 40 -6.84 -7.38 -0.89
N SER A 41 -6.13 -8.49 -0.69
CA SER A 41 -6.68 -9.83 -0.95
C SER A 41 -7.47 -10.45 0.20
N GLU A 42 -7.44 -9.86 1.38
CA GLU A 42 -7.96 -10.46 2.62
C GLU A 42 -9.30 -9.84 3.05
N ASP A 43 -9.80 -8.83 2.31
CA ASP A 43 -11.03 -8.11 2.63
C ASP A 43 -11.92 -7.98 1.39
N GLU A 44 -13.15 -8.44 1.49
CA GLU A 44 -14.13 -8.42 0.39
C GLU A 44 -14.41 -7.02 -0.15
N GLY A 45 -14.42 -6.01 0.71
CA GLY A 45 -14.63 -4.61 0.31
C GLY A 45 -13.45 -4.06 -0.47
N MET A 46 -12.23 -4.39 -0.05
CA MET A 46 -10.99 -4.03 -0.75
C MET A 46 -10.90 -4.72 -2.11
N ILE A 47 -11.19 -6.02 -2.16
CA ILE A 47 -11.21 -6.81 -3.39
C ILE A 47 -12.22 -6.22 -4.39
N ALA A 48 -13.43 -5.96 -3.95
CA ALA A 48 -14.49 -5.39 -4.80
C ALA A 48 -14.12 -3.98 -5.30
N ALA A 49 -13.55 -3.14 -4.44
CA ALA A 49 -13.11 -1.80 -4.79
C ALA A 49 -11.96 -1.81 -5.81
N ALA A 50 -10.99 -2.72 -5.66
CA ALA A 50 -9.91 -2.89 -6.62
C ALA A 50 -10.44 -3.44 -7.97
N ARG A 51 -11.33 -4.42 -7.93
CA ARG A 51 -11.96 -5.00 -9.14
C ARG A 51 -12.77 -3.96 -9.93
N SER A 52 -13.44 -3.06 -9.24
CA SER A 52 -14.20 -1.97 -9.88
C SER A 52 -13.34 -0.79 -10.36
N GLY A 53 -12.04 -0.78 -10.06
CA GLY A 53 -11.13 0.31 -10.38
C GLY A 53 -11.27 1.57 -9.53
N VAL A 54 -12.09 1.54 -8.49
CA VAL A 54 -12.24 2.66 -7.54
C VAL A 54 -11.03 2.75 -6.60
N LEU A 55 -10.50 1.59 -6.20
CA LEU A 55 -9.26 1.51 -5.44
C LEU A 55 -8.09 1.30 -6.41
N THR A 56 -7.27 2.30 -6.56
CA THR A 56 -6.08 2.28 -7.43
C THR A 56 -4.80 2.13 -6.60
N LEU A 57 -3.67 1.82 -7.27
CA LEU A 57 -2.37 1.75 -6.61
C LEU A 57 -1.98 3.10 -6.00
N ASP A 58 -2.15 4.20 -6.75
CA ASP A 58 -1.88 5.56 -6.24
C ASP A 58 -2.70 5.88 -4.99
N LYS A 59 -3.96 5.40 -4.96
CA LYS A 59 -4.81 5.58 -3.78
C LYS A 59 -4.32 4.78 -2.60
N LEU A 60 -3.84 3.58 -2.83
CA LEU A 60 -3.22 2.74 -1.78
C LEU A 60 -1.95 3.39 -1.24
N GLU A 61 -1.07 3.90 -2.10
CA GLU A 61 0.12 4.66 -1.69
C GLU A 61 -0.25 5.85 -0.81
N ALA A 62 -1.24 6.65 -1.21
CA ALA A 62 -1.75 7.74 -0.37
C ALA A 62 -2.30 7.26 0.99
N MET A 63 -2.96 6.10 1.02
CA MET A 63 -3.47 5.50 2.26
C MET A 63 -2.32 5.00 3.14
N THR A 64 -1.19 4.61 2.59
CA THR A 64 -0.03 4.18 3.38
C THR A 64 0.58 5.29 4.23
N CYS A 65 0.32 6.55 3.90
CA CYS A 65 0.69 7.68 4.78
C CYS A 65 0.02 7.60 6.16
N VAL A 66 -1.14 6.98 6.25
CA VAL A 66 -1.98 6.96 7.46
C VAL A 66 -2.31 5.56 7.98
N CYS A 67 -1.89 4.50 7.29
CA CYS A 67 -2.01 3.12 7.78
C CYS A 67 -0.81 2.72 8.63
N SER A 68 -0.79 1.49 9.14
CA SER A 68 0.29 1.01 10.01
C SER A 68 1.39 0.26 9.30
N VAL A 69 1.21 -0.16 8.04
CA VAL A 69 2.17 -1.05 7.35
C VAL A 69 2.67 -0.46 6.05
N GLY A 70 1.84 -0.29 5.05
CA GLY A 70 2.22 0.05 3.69
C GLY A 70 1.36 -0.69 2.67
N LEU A 71 1.89 -0.88 1.49
CA LEU A 71 1.26 -1.68 0.44
C LEU A 71 1.28 -3.16 0.81
N ASP A 72 0.13 -3.81 0.75
CA ASP A 72 0.01 -5.20 1.18
C ASP A 72 -0.92 -6.02 0.28
N MET A 73 -0.44 -7.21 -0.10
CA MET A 73 -1.18 -8.20 -0.91
C MET A 73 -1.72 -7.61 -2.22
N ILE A 74 -0.90 -6.90 -2.95
CA ILE A 74 -1.28 -6.25 -4.21
C ILE A 74 -0.76 -7.08 -5.38
N ALA A 75 -1.67 -7.71 -6.11
CA ALA A 75 -1.36 -8.43 -7.33
C ALA A 75 -1.28 -7.46 -8.52
N VAL A 76 -0.21 -7.57 -9.29
CA VAL A 76 0.04 -6.77 -10.49
C VAL A 76 0.34 -7.67 -11.70
N PRO A 77 0.28 -7.16 -12.96
CA PRO A 77 0.62 -7.96 -14.13
C PRO A 77 1.98 -8.63 -13.99
N GLY A 78 2.08 -9.87 -14.47
CA GLY A 78 3.28 -10.69 -14.30
C GLY A 78 4.50 -10.18 -15.08
N ASP A 79 4.29 -9.30 -16.04
CA ASP A 79 5.31 -8.63 -16.85
C ASP A 79 5.67 -7.21 -16.33
N THR A 80 5.18 -6.83 -15.16
CA THR A 80 5.56 -5.57 -14.52
C THR A 80 7.07 -5.51 -14.34
N SER A 81 7.70 -4.47 -14.88
CA SER A 81 9.16 -4.37 -14.93
C SER A 81 9.78 -4.18 -13.54
N ALA A 82 11.03 -4.61 -13.40
CA ALA A 82 11.79 -4.42 -12.17
C ALA A 82 11.95 -2.93 -11.80
N GLU A 83 12.05 -2.07 -12.80
CA GLU A 83 12.17 -0.62 -12.64
C GLU A 83 10.87 -0.03 -12.07
N THR A 84 9.71 -0.46 -12.57
CA THR A 84 8.40 -0.05 -12.03
C THR A 84 8.25 -0.49 -10.58
N ILE A 85 8.56 -1.75 -10.28
CA ILE A 85 8.52 -2.26 -8.89
C ILE A 85 9.48 -1.48 -7.99
N SER A 86 10.69 -1.19 -8.48
CA SER A 86 11.68 -0.41 -7.73
C SER A 86 11.21 1.02 -7.46
N ALA A 87 10.49 1.65 -8.39
CA ALA A 87 9.92 2.98 -8.21
C ALA A 87 8.83 2.98 -7.13
N ILE A 88 7.92 2.02 -7.16
CA ILE A 88 6.88 1.85 -6.12
C ILE A 88 7.53 1.64 -4.73
N ILE A 89 8.59 0.85 -4.66
CA ILE A 89 9.34 0.68 -3.40
C ILE A 89 9.98 2.00 -2.95
N ALA A 90 10.50 2.81 -3.88
CA ALA A 90 11.08 4.10 -3.56
C ALA A 90 10.02 5.09 -3.03
N ASP A 91 8.82 5.11 -3.61
CA ASP A 91 7.70 5.93 -3.15
C ASP A 91 7.28 5.54 -1.73
N GLU A 92 7.12 4.26 -1.44
CA GLU A 92 6.82 3.77 -0.10
C GLU A 92 7.93 4.05 0.91
N ALA A 93 9.20 3.96 0.50
CA ALA A 93 10.33 4.35 1.35
C ALA A 93 10.28 5.85 1.68
N ALA A 94 9.92 6.69 0.70
CA ALA A 94 9.76 8.13 0.91
C ALA A 94 8.60 8.44 1.87
N VAL A 95 7.46 7.77 1.70
CA VAL A 95 6.30 7.87 2.61
C VAL A 95 6.72 7.48 4.04
N GLY A 96 7.43 6.37 4.20
CA GLY A 96 7.93 5.91 5.50
C GLY A 96 8.87 6.91 6.14
N MET A 97 9.81 7.45 5.37
CA MET A 97 10.78 8.42 5.83
C MET A 97 10.11 9.72 6.31
N VAL A 98 9.21 10.31 5.49
CA VAL A 98 8.51 11.56 5.83
C VAL A 98 7.62 11.40 7.07
N ASN A 99 6.97 10.26 7.23
CA ASN A 99 6.07 9.99 8.34
C ASN A 99 6.76 9.37 9.57
N SER A 100 8.08 9.16 9.51
CA SER A 100 8.85 8.50 10.58
C SER A 100 8.24 7.15 10.98
N LYS A 101 7.87 6.35 9.99
CA LYS A 101 7.25 5.04 10.19
C LYS A 101 7.89 3.98 9.29
N THR A 102 7.79 2.73 9.69
CA THR A 102 8.11 1.60 8.84
C THR A 102 7.02 1.46 7.76
N THR A 103 7.43 1.31 6.52
CA THR A 103 6.56 0.90 5.42
C THR A 103 7.02 -0.44 4.87
N ALA A 104 6.08 -1.21 4.37
CA ALA A 104 6.35 -2.48 3.68
C ALA A 104 5.72 -2.43 2.29
N VAL A 105 6.30 -3.19 1.35
CA VAL A 105 5.76 -3.37 0.01
C VAL A 105 5.66 -4.86 -0.27
N ARG A 106 4.44 -5.37 -0.32
CA ARG A 106 4.13 -6.73 -0.75
C ARG A 106 3.35 -6.68 -2.07
N LEU A 107 4.11 -6.40 -3.15
CA LEU A 107 3.64 -6.53 -4.52
C LEU A 107 3.85 -7.96 -5.01
N ILE A 108 2.89 -8.46 -5.76
CA ILE A 108 2.88 -9.84 -6.27
C ILE A 108 2.71 -9.80 -7.79
N PRO A 109 3.80 -9.75 -8.56
CA PRO A 109 3.73 -9.96 -10.00
C PRO A 109 3.20 -11.37 -10.28
N ALA A 110 2.08 -11.48 -10.99
CA ALA A 110 1.39 -12.75 -11.23
C ALA A 110 1.68 -13.26 -12.65
N PRO A 111 2.58 -14.23 -12.84
CA PRO A 111 2.99 -14.69 -14.17
C PRO A 111 1.81 -15.13 -15.03
N GLY A 112 1.74 -14.61 -16.26
CA GLY A 112 0.69 -14.93 -17.23
C GLY A 112 -0.67 -14.30 -16.93
N LYS A 113 -0.77 -13.43 -15.94
CA LYS A 113 -1.98 -12.70 -15.58
C LYS A 113 -1.88 -11.24 -15.98
N THR A 114 -3.02 -10.66 -16.33
CA THR A 114 -3.17 -9.27 -16.76
C THR A 114 -4.33 -8.61 -16.03
N VAL A 115 -4.47 -7.31 -16.18
CA VAL A 115 -5.62 -6.56 -15.61
C VAL A 115 -6.94 -7.18 -16.09
N GLY A 116 -7.84 -7.45 -15.17
CA GLY A 116 -9.09 -8.18 -15.40
C GLY A 116 -9.05 -9.62 -14.93
N ASP A 117 -7.86 -10.19 -14.74
CA ASP A 117 -7.68 -11.50 -14.12
C ASP A 117 -7.69 -11.42 -12.59
N GLU A 118 -7.68 -12.58 -11.95
CA GLU A 118 -7.58 -12.72 -10.50
C GLU A 118 -6.55 -13.81 -10.17
N VAL A 119 -5.88 -13.65 -9.04
CA VAL A 119 -4.99 -14.66 -8.47
C VAL A 119 -5.52 -15.09 -7.10
N SER A 120 -5.58 -16.40 -6.87
CA SER A 120 -5.96 -16.98 -5.59
C SER A 120 -4.71 -17.43 -4.84
N PHE A 121 -4.59 -17.00 -3.59
CA PHE A 121 -3.50 -17.40 -2.70
C PHE A 121 -3.91 -18.53 -1.76
N GLY A 122 -5.21 -18.77 -1.65
CA GLY A 122 -5.79 -19.76 -0.76
C GLY A 122 -5.76 -19.40 0.72
N GLY A 123 -6.50 -20.16 1.52
CA GLY A 123 -6.56 -19.96 2.97
C GLY A 123 -6.94 -18.54 3.38
N LEU A 124 -6.27 -18.03 4.41
CA LEU A 124 -6.52 -16.70 4.94
C LEU A 124 -6.00 -15.55 4.06
N LEU A 125 -5.14 -15.84 3.09
CA LEU A 125 -4.60 -14.84 2.18
C LEU A 125 -5.58 -14.46 1.05
N GLY A 126 -6.61 -15.24 0.85
CA GLY A 126 -7.72 -14.94 -0.04
C GLY A 126 -7.38 -14.91 -1.52
N ALA A 127 -7.90 -13.92 -2.23
CA ALA A 127 -7.69 -13.71 -3.66
C ALA A 127 -7.60 -12.21 -3.98
N ALA A 128 -6.87 -11.85 -5.03
CA ALA A 128 -6.75 -10.46 -5.45
C ALA A 128 -6.98 -10.31 -6.96
N PRO A 129 -7.72 -9.26 -7.38
CA PRO A 129 -7.72 -8.86 -8.78
C PRO A 129 -6.34 -8.31 -9.16
N ILE A 130 -5.95 -8.49 -10.43
CA ILE A 130 -4.73 -7.90 -10.96
C ILE A 130 -4.96 -6.39 -11.11
N MET A 131 -4.26 -5.60 -10.32
CA MET A 131 -4.36 -4.15 -10.34
C MET A 131 -3.46 -3.55 -11.41
N PRO A 132 -3.92 -2.52 -12.14
CA PRO A 132 -3.08 -1.86 -13.14
C PRO A 132 -1.92 -1.12 -12.48
N VAL A 133 -0.78 -1.10 -13.17
CA VAL A 133 0.33 -0.18 -12.93
C VAL A 133 0.43 0.80 -14.09
N HIS A 134 1.04 1.96 -13.89
CA HIS A 134 1.24 2.92 -14.96
C HIS A 134 2.15 2.35 -16.05
N PRO A 135 1.83 2.54 -17.34
CA PRO A 135 2.62 1.98 -18.44
C PRO A 135 3.90 2.76 -18.72
N GLU A 136 4.02 3.98 -18.22
CA GLU A 136 5.20 4.81 -18.42
C GLU A 136 6.40 4.24 -17.65
N SER A 137 7.56 4.25 -18.32
CA SER A 137 8.78 3.67 -17.77
C SER A 137 9.38 4.52 -16.65
N SER A 138 9.72 3.89 -15.54
CA SER A 138 10.51 4.48 -14.44
C SER A 138 12.01 4.20 -14.59
N ALA A 139 12.46 3.58 -15.69
CA ALA A 139 13.83 3.10 -15.84
C ALA A 139 14.88 4.20 -15.68
N ASP A 140 14.67 5.37 -16.29
CA ASP A 140 15.61 6.49 -16.21
C ASP A 140 15.70 7.07 -14.79
N PHE A 141 14.59 7.10 -14.06
CA PHE A 141 14.58 7.51 -12.66
C PHE A 141 15.38 6.53 -11.80
N ILE A 142 15.12 5.25 -11.93
CA ILE A 142 15.79 4.21 -11.15
C ILE A 142 17.28 4.11 -11.51
N ALA A 143 17.64 4.21 -12.79
CA ALA A 143 19.03 4.14 -13.24
C ALA A 143 19.90 5.27 -12.69
N ARG A 144 19.34 6.45 -12.43
CA ARG A 144 20.07 7.56 -11.80
C ARG A 144 20.47 7.22 -10.36
N GLY A 145 19.77 6.31 -9.71
CA GLY A 145 19.99 6.00 -8.31
C GLY A 145 19.78 7.20 -7.40
N GLY A 146 20.31 7.11 -6.20
CA GLY A 146 20.24 8.22 -5.26
C GLY A 146 20.02 7.76 -3.83
N ARG A 147 19.66 8.72 -3.00
CA ARG A 147 19.38 8.50 -1.58
C ARG A 147 18.16 9.33 -1.17
N ILE A 148 17.22 8.70 -0.51
CA ILE A 148 16.09 9.40 0.13
C ILE A 148 16.65 10.08 1.38
N PRO A 149 16.65 11.43 1.46
CA PRO A 149 17.23 12.15 2.59
C PRO A 149 16.36 12.03 3.84
N ALA A 150 16.94 12.25 5.00
CA ALA A 150 16.18 12.39 6.23
C ALA A 150 15.19 13.57 6.12
N PRO A 151 13.98 13.48 6.71
CA PRO A 151 12.96 14.52 6.59
C PRO A 151 13.43 15.81 7.25
N MET A 152 13.19 16.92 6.57
CA MET A 152 13.38 18.27 7.12
C MET A 152 12.09 18.72 7.82
N GLN A 153 12.20 19.68 8.74
CA GLN A 153 11.03 20.25 9.43
C GLN A 153 10.00 20.85 8.45
N SER A 154 10.46 21.40 7.33
CA SER A 154 9.60 21.96 6.28
C SER A 154 8.71 20.92 5.58
N LEU A 155 8.98 19.63 5.72
CA LEU A 155 8.14 18.55 5.21
C LEU A 155 7.08 18.08 6.22
N LYS A 156 7.12 18.62 7.43
CA LYS A 156 6.15 18.37 8.51
C LYS A 156 5.36 19.66 8.75
N ASN A 157 4.39 19.88 7.91
CA ASN A 157 3.48 21.02 8.09
C ASN A 157 2.47 20.74 9.21
#